data_8f4d2e5202bd9a598dde4634c196ad70
#
_entry.id   8f4d2e5202bd9a598dde4634c196ad70
#
_cell.length_a   1.000
_cell.length_b   1.000
_cell.length_c   1.000
_cell.angle_alpha   90.00
_cell.angle_beta   90.00
_cell.angle_gamma   90.00
#
_symmetry.space_group_name_H-M   'P 1'
#
loop_
_entity.id
_entity.type
_entity.pdbx_description
1 polymer ?
#
loop_
_entity_poly.entity_id
_entity_poly.type
_entity_poly.pdbx_seq_one_letter_code
_entity_poly.pdbx_strand_id
1 'polypeptide(L)'
;MNNFEGIEDALDVASDIVPASKPTPPVPVEEFASTKEQLKKDYEYTRGNLYSLIQKGQEAVDGILDLAQQSDQPRAFEVAGQLIKHVGDVADKLVDLQKKVNEIENPKKSKEVNTTNNTMFVGSTADLAKFLKQQRDK
;
A
#
# COMPACT_ATOMS: atom_id res chain seq x y z
N MET A 1 12.72 7.68 -63.19
CA MET A 1 13.28 8.28 -61.98
C MET A 1 12.37 7.87 -60.82
N ASN A 2 12.75 6.87 -60.11
CA ASN A 2 11.93 6.28 -59.04
C ASN A 2 12.26 6.98 -57.74
N ASN A 3 11.28 7.73 -57.25
CA ASN A 3 11.34 8.46 -55.97
C ASN A 3 11.16 7.53 -54.73
N PHE A 4 11.60 6.26 -54.85
CA PHE A 4 11.39 5.26 -53.79
C PHE A 4 12.64 4.95 -52.97
N GLU A 5 13.82 5.44 -53.34
CA GLU A 5 15.07 5.21 -52.60
C GLU A 5 15.01 5.78 -51.15
N GLY A 6 14.29 6.85 -50.95
CA GLY A 6 14.14 7.43 -49.60
C GLY A 6 13.16 6.68 -48.68
N ILE A 7 12.34 5.79 -49.27
CA ILE A 7 11.37 4.99 -48.51
C ILE A 7 11.98 3.66 -48.10
N GLU A 8 12.85 3.10 -48.96
CA GLU A 8 13.59 1.89 -48.64
C GLU A 8 14.57 2.11 -47.48
N ASP A 9 15.23 3.28 -47.44
CA ASP A 9 16.15 3.65 -46.37
C ASP A 9 15.39 3.89 -45.03
N ALA A 10 14.13 4.37 -45.08
CA ALA A 10 13.27 4.52 -43.92
C ALA A 10 12.67 3.18 -43.47
N LEU A 11 12.52 2.21 -44.36
CA LEU A 11 12.02 0.87 -44.04
C LEU A 11 13.10 -0.05 -43.49
N ASP A 12 14.36 0.17 -43.84
CA ASP A 12 15.48 -0.60 -43.31
C ASP A 12 15.77 -0.31 -41.82
N VAL A 13 15.39 0.89 -41.34
CA VAL A 13 15.42 1.23 -39.93
C VAL A 13 14.33 0.49 -39.12
N ALA A 14 13.30 0.00 -39.81
CA ALA A 14 12.19 -0.74 -39.17
C ALA A 14 12.48 -2.24 -39.02
N SER A 15 13.60 -2.75 -39.51
CA SER A 15 13.95 -4.16 -39.37
C SER A 15 14.74 -4.50 -38.10
N ASP A 16 14.99 -3.53 -37.22
CA ASP A 16 15.32 -3.82 -35.81
C ASP A 16 14.04 -4.17 -35.04
N ILE A 17 13.31 -5.17 -35.53
CA ILE A 17 12.34 -5.89 -34.72
C ILE A 17 13.16 -6.52 -33.61
N VAL A 18 13.13 -5.90 -32.45
CA VAL A 18 13.61 -6.48 -31.21
C VAL A 18 13.02 -7.89 -31.15
N PRO A 19 13.83 -8.95 -31.22
CA PRO A 19 13.31 -10.32 -31.18
C PRO A 19 12.47 -10.42 -29.93
N ALA A 20 11.23 -10.89 -30.08
CA ALA A 20 10.30 -11.09 -28.96
C ALA A 20 11.09 -11.71 -27.82
N SER A 21 11.14 -11.00 -26.69
CA SER A 21 11.90 -11.41 -25.53
C SER A 21 11.59 -12.88 -25.26
N LYS A 22 12.63 -13.72 -25.33
CA LYS A 22 12.50 -15.12 -24.91
C LYS A 22 11.76 -15.14 -23.59
N PRO A 23 10.83 -16.08 -23.39
CA PRO A 23 10.13 -16.16 -22.10
C PRO A 23 11.19 -16.13 -21.00
N THR A 24 11.11 -15.13 -20.15
CA THR A 24 12.01 -14.96 -19.01
C THR A 24 11.99 -16.26 -18.23
N PRO A 25 13.15 -16.90 -18.00
CA PRO A 25 13.19 -18.10 -17.18
C PRO A 25 12.56 -17.80 -15.82
N PRO A 26 11.89 -18.76 -15.18
CA PRO A 26 11.28 -18.55 -13.88
C PRO A 26 12.34 -17.99 -12.93
N VAL A 27 12.01 -16.87 -12.28
CA VAL A 27 12.89 -16.15 -11.36
C VAL A 27 13.38 -17.12 -10.29
N PRO A 28 14.71 -17.26 -10.08
CA PRO A 28 15.24 -18.20 -9.09
C PRO A 28 14.68 -17.91 -7.69
N VAL A 29 14.47 -18.95 -6.90
CA VAL A 29 13.93 -18.85 -5.51
C VAL A 29 14.80 -17.93 -4.63
N GLU A 30 16.07 -17.80 -4.92
CA GLU A 30 17.02 -16.89 -4.25
C GLU A 30 16.66 -15.42 -4.44
N GLU A 31 16.09 -15.04 -5.58
CA GLU A 31 15.69 -13.67 -5.87
C GLU A 31 14.44 -13.27 -5.04
N PHE A 32 13.54 -14.22 -4.75
CA PHE A 32 12.42 -14.01 -3.84
C PHE A 32 12.86 -13.85 -2.38
N ALA A 33 13.89 -14.60 -1.95
CA ALA A 33 14.46 -14.43 -0.62
C ALA A 33 15.13 -13.07 -0.46
N SER A 34 15.88 -12.62 -1.49
CA SER A 34 16.50 -11.28 -1.56
C SER A 34 15.44 -10.16 -1.50
N THR A 35 14.32 -10.31 -2.20
CA THR A 35 13.21 -9.34 -2.19
C THR A 35 12.58 -9.24 -0.79
N LYS A 36 12.44 -10.35 -0.08
CA LYS A 36 11.88 -10.37 1.28
C LYS A 36 12.79 -9.68 2.29
N GLU A 37 14.09 -9.86 2.16
CA GLU A 37 15.08 -9.14 2.98
C GLU A 37 15.12 -7.65 2.69
N GLN A 38 14.99 -7.25 1.43
CA GLN A 38 14.90 -5.84 1.03
C GLN A 38 13.66 -5.19 1.61
N LEU A 39 12.50 -5.84 1.51
CA LEU A 39 11.25 -5.35 2.11
C LEU A 39 11.38 -5.17 3.63
N LYS A 40 12.07 -6.08 4.31
CA LYS A 40 12.31 -5.97 5.75
C LYS A 40 13.20 -4.77 6.09
N LYS A 41 14.28 -4.56 5.34
CA LYS A 41 15.17 -3.40 5.51
C LYS A 41 14.43 -2.09 5.25
N ASP A 42 13.64 -2.03 4.18
CA ASP A 42 12.84 -0.83 3.84
C ASP A 42 11.80 -0.53 4.92
N TYR A 43 11.19 -1.59 5.48
CA TYR A 43 10.27 -1.46 6.60
C TYR A 43 10.96 -0.88 7.84
N GLU A 44 12.10 -1.45 8.25
CA GLU A 44 12.85 -1.00 9.42
C GLU A 44 13.32 0.45 9.25
N TYR A 45 13.79 0.80 8.06
CA TYR A 45 14.19 2.17 7.72
C TYR A 45 13.01 3.14 7.77
N THR A 46 11.90 2.79 7.14
CA THR A 46 10.68 3.62 7.12
C THR A 46 10.12 3.80 8.53
N ARG A 47 10.08 2.73 9.31
CA ARG A 47 9.66 2.76 10.71
C ARG A 47 10.53 3.70 11.54
N GLY A 48 11.85 3.60 11.41
CA GLY A 48 12.81 4.49 12.11
C GLY A 48 12.59 5.96 11.74
N ASN A 49 12.37 6.26 10.46
CA ASN A 49 12.09 7.61 10.00
C ASN A 49 10.77 8.16 10.55
N LEU A 50 9.71 7.35 10.60
CA LEU A 50 8.43 7.76 11.18
C LEU A 50 8.55 8.06 12.67
N TYR A 51 9.27 7.26 13.44
CA TYR A 51 9.56 7.56 14.85
C TYR A 51 10.32 8.88 15.01
N SER A 52 11.36 9.10 14.20
CA SER A 52 12.13 10.34 14.23
C SER A 52 11.27 11.55 13.87
N LEU A 53 10.38 11.43 12.90
CA LEU A 53 9.45 12.50 12.53
C LEU A 53 8.45 12.81 13.64
N ILE A 54 7.92 11.80 14.33
CA ILE A 54 7.03 11.98 15.48
C ILE A 54 7.76 12.74 16.59
N GLN A 55 8.97 12.32 16.94
CA GLN A 55 9.77 12.97 17.98
C GLN A 55 10.07 14.44 17.63
N LYS A 56 10.57 14.71 16.44
CA LYS A 56 10.83 16.08 15.98
C LYS A 56 9.55 16.91 15.87
N GLY A 57 8.45 16.28 15.50
CA GLY A 57 7.15 16.93 15.48
C GLY A 57 6.67 17.33 16.87
N GLN A 58 6.88 16.49 17.87
CA GLN A 58 6.57 16.84 19.28
C GLN A 58 7.43 18.00 19.78
N GLU A 59 8.73 17.96 19.53
CA GLU A 59 9.65 19.08 19.88
C GLU A 59 9.21 20.39 19.20
N ALA A 60 8.78 20.33 17.95
CA ALA A 60 8.29 21.50 17.22
C ALA A 60 6.95 22.00 17.77
N VAL A 61 6.04 21.09 18.19
CA VAL A 61 4.78 21.47 18.88
C VAL A 61 5.07 22.20 20.17
N ASP A 62 5.97 21.68 20.99
CA ASP A 62 6.38 22.32 22.25
C ASP A 62 6.94 23.72 22.00
N GLY A 63 7.86 23.86 21.02
CA GLY A 63 8.45 25.13 20.65
C GLY A 63 7.42 26.16 20.14
N ILE A 64 6.45 25.75 19.31
CA ILE A 64 5.43 26.70 18.82
C ILE A 64 4.42 27.07 19.89
N LEU A 65 4.11 26.17 20.82
CA LEU A 65 3.24 26.48 21.96
C LEU A 65 3.88 27.47 22.92
N ASP A 66 5.18 27.31 23.19
CA ASP A 66 5.95 28.28 24.00
C ASP A 66 5.96 29.65 23.33
N LEU A 67 6.21 29.69 22.02
CA LEU A 67 6.18 30.93 21.24
C LEU A 67 4.77 31.57 21.26
N ALA A 68 3.72 30.76 21.12
CA ALA A 68 2.33 31.21 21.14
C ALA A 68 1.97 31.86 22.49
N GLN A 69 2.42 31.28 23.60
CA GLN A 69 2.20 31.81 24.94
C GLN A 69 2.95 33.13 25.21
N GLN A 70 4.15 33.25 24.64
CA GLN A 70 4.98 34.45 24.84
C GLN A 70 4.57 35.63 23.96
N SER A 71 4.01 35.37 22.79
CA SER A 71 3.76 36.38 21.76
C SER A 71 2.33 36.87 21.68
N ASP A 72 1.38 36.23 22.37
CA ASP A 72 -0.07 36.47 22.25
C ASP A 72 -0.61 36.52 20.81
N GLN A 73 0.08 35.82 19.90
CA GLN A 73 -0.28 35.81 18.48
C GLN A 73 -1.25 34.66 18.17
N PRO A 74 -2.49 34.97 17.73
CA PRO A 74 -3.49 33.93 17.39
C PRO A 74 -3.00 32.96 16.32
N ARG A 75 -2.16 33.46 15.37
CA ARG A 75 -1.60 32.64 14.31
C ARG A 75 -0.65 31.55 14.82
N ALA A 76 0.07 31.79 15.91
CA ALA A 76 0.97 30.79 16.49
C ALA A 76 0.16 29.59 17.05
N PHE A 77 -0.99 29.84 17.66
CA PHE A 77 -1.90 28.79 18.12
C PHE A 77 -2.54 28.01 16.96
N GLU A 78 -2.88 28.70 15.86
CA GLU A 78 -3.38 28.05 14.64
C GLU A 78 -2.33 27.12 14.04
N VAL A 79 -1.08 27.56 13.92
CA VAL A 79 0.05 26.76 13.44
C VAL A 79 0.33 25.57 14.37
N ALA A 80 0.25 25.76 15.69
CA ALA A 80 0.39 24.69 16.67
C ALA A 80 -0.69 23.60 16.45
N GLY A 81 -1.95 24.00 16.26
CA GLY A 81 -3.05 23.08 15.99
C GLY A 81 -2.84 22.27 14.70
N GLN A 82 -2.38 22.92 13.64
CA GLN A 82 -2.04 22.23 12.39
C GLN A 82 -0.88 21.25 12.56
N LEU A 83 0.15 21.62 13.30
CA LEU A 83 1.30 20.78 13.56
C LEU A 83 0.94 19.54 14.38
N ILE A 84 0.11 19.70 15.42
CA ILE A 84 -0.42 18.58 16.21
C ILE A 84 -1.18 17.59 15.32
N LYS A 85 -2.01 18.10 14.42
CA LYS A 85 -2.72 17.25 13.46
C LYS A 85 -1.74 16.46 12.56
N HIS A 86 -0.73 17.14 12.00
CA HIS A 86 0.25 16.48 11.14
C HIS A 86 1.08 15.42 11.87
N VAL A 87 1.45 15.67 13.13
CA VAL A 87 2.14 14.67 13.97
C VAL A 87 1.22 13.46 14.22
N GLY A 88 -0.07 13.69 14.48
CA GLY A 88 -1.07 12.63 14.56
C GLY A 88 -1.17 11.80 13.27
N ASP A 89 -1.23 12.45 12.12
CA ASP A 89 -1.28 11.79 10.82
C ASP A 89 -0.03 10.91 10.56
N VAL A 90 1.15 11.33 11.03
CA VAL A 90 2.38 10.53 10.93
C VAL A 90 2.32 9.31 11.87
N ALA A 91 1.78 9.48 13.08
CA ALA A 91 1.58 8.37 14.02
C ALA A 91 0.61 7.31 13.46
N ASP A 92 -0.47 7.73 12.82
CA ASP A 92 -1.42 6.83 12.15
C ASP A 92 -0.74 6.05 11.01
N LYS A 93 0.11 6.70 10.22
CA LYS A 93 0.90 6.03 9.18
C LYS A 93 1.83 4.97 9.74
N LEU A 94 2.41 5.18 10.92
CA LEU A 94 3.24 4.18 11.58
C LEU A 94 2.42 2.93 11.95
N VAL A 95 1.23 3.13 12.50
CA VAL A 95 0.30 2.03 12.84
C VAL A 95 -0.15 1.28 11.58
N ASP A 96 -0.48 2.00 10.52
CA ASP A 96 -0.88 1.40 9.24
C ASP A 96 0.26 0.60 8.59
N LEU A 97 1.49 1.10 8.68
CA LEU A 97 2.67 0.37 8.23
C LEU A 97 2.82 -0.96 8.97
N GLN A 98 2.65 -0.96 10.29
CA GLN A 98 2.72 -2.17 11.12
C GLN A 98 1.61 -3.17 10.77
N LYS A 99 0.39 -2.70 10.54
CA LYS A 99 -0.73 -3.56 10.11
C LYS A 99 -0.43 -4.22 8.77
N LYS A 100 0.03 -3.45 7.78
CA LYS A 100 0.37 -3.97 6.45
C LYS A 100 1.46 -5.03 6.50
N VAL A 101 2.50 -4.83 7.30
CA VAL A 101 3.56 -5.83 7.47
C VAL A 101 3.04 -7.09 8.14
N ASN A 102 2.22 -6.95 9.17
CA ASN A 102 1.61 -8.09 9.85
C ASN A 102 0.68 -8.90 8.92
N GLU A 103 -0.06 -8.24 8.04
CA GLU A 103 -0.89 -8.89 7.00
C GLU A 103 -0.05 -9.67 5.99
N ILE A 104 1.12 -9.13 5.61
CA ILE A 104 2.06 -9.80 4.70
C ILE A 104 2.71 -11.01 5.37
N GLU A 105 3.10 -10.90 6.63
CA GLU A 105 3.73 -11.98 7.39
C GLU A 105 2.73 -13.08 7.78
N ASN A 106 1.49 -12.71 8.06
CA ASN A 106 0.43 -13.61 8.53
C ASN A 106 -0.83 -13.55 7.66
N PRO A 107 -0.78 -13.97 6.39
CA PRO A 107 -1.91 -13.83 5.46
C PRO A 107 -3.16 -14.63 5.88
N LYS A 108 -3.02 -15.60 6.80
CA LYS A 108 -4.15 -16.41 7.30
C LYS A 108 -4.99 -15.68 8.37
N LYS A 109 -4.46 -14.68 9.05
CA LYS A 109 -5.20 -13.88 10.05
C LYS A 109 -6.07 -12.78 9.43
N SER A 110 -5.75 -12.34 8.22
CA SER A 110 -6.54 -11.31 7.52
C SER A 110 -7.87 -11.83 6.95
N LYS A 111 -8.13 -13.13 7.01
CA LYS A 111 -9.38 -13.73 6.54
C LYS A 111 -10.47 -13.91 7.61
N GLU A 112 -10.24 -13.46 8.84
CA GLU A 112 -11.32 -13.25 9.81
C GLU A 112 -11.99 -11.87 9.65
N VAL A 113 -12.14 -11.42 8.42
CA VAL A 113 -13.15 -10.42 8.10
C VAL A 113 -14.47 -11.13 8.11
N ASN A 114 -15.33 -10.81 9.11
CA ASN A 114 -16.76 -11.01 9.09
C ASN A 114 -17.26 -11.66 7.79
N THR A 115 -17.35 -12.95 7.77
CA THR A 115 -18.24 -13.64 6.87
C THR A 115 -19.66 -13.24 7.28
N THR A 116 -20.07 -12.06 6.92
CA THR A 116 -21.47 -11.81 6.68
C THR A 116 -21.87 -12.92 5.74
N ASN A 117 -22.75 -13.80 6.19
CA ASN A 117 -23.26 -14.95 5.46
C ASN A 117 -23.88 -14.51 4.12
N ASN A 118 -23.01 -14.17 3.16
CA ASN A 118 -23.37 -14.00 1.77
C ASN A 118 -23.14 -15.35 1.08
N THR A 119 -23.78 -16.38 1.60
CA THR A 119 -23.94 -17.63 0.89
C THR A 119 -24.88 -17.37 -0.27
N MET A 120 -24.28 -17.12 -1.41
CA MET A 120 -24.99 -17.05 -2.68
C MET A 120 -25.49 -18.45 -2.97
N PHE A 121 -26.78 -18.67 -2.68
CA PHE A 121 -27.40 -19.95 -2.94
C PHE A 121 -27.63 -20.10 -4.45
N VAL A 122 -26.94 -21.04 -5.07
CA VAL A 122 -27.11 -21.41 -6.48
C VAL A 122 -27.87 -22.72 -6.53
N GLY A 123 -29.19 -22.64 -6.68
CA GLY A 123 -30.06 -23.83 -6.76
C GLY A 123 -31.49 -23.47 -7.10
N SER A 124 -32.34 -24.48 -7.27
CA SER A 124 -33.77 -24.30 -7.50
C SER A 124 -34.49 -23.84 -6.23
N THR A 125 -35.67 -23.21 -6.37
CA THR A 125 -36.51 -22.78 -5.23
C THR A 125 -36.88 -23.93 -4.30
N ALA A 126 -36.99 -25.17 -4.81
CA ALA A 126 -37.24 -26.38 -4.02
C ALA A 126 -36.03 -26.73 -3.12
N ASP A 127 -34.80 -26.54 -3.61
CA ASP A 127 -33.59 -26.79 -2.86
C ASP A 127 -33.38 -25.72 -1.79
N LEU A 128 -33.76 -24.49 -2.06
CA LEU A 128 -33.73 -23.38 -1.07
C LEU A 128 -34.70 -23.67 0.08
N ALA A 129 -35.92 -24.18 -0.21
CA ALA A 129 -36.89 -24.54 0.80
C ALA A 129 -36.41 -25.69 1.70
N LYS A 130 -35.71 -26.69 1.14
CA LYS A 130 -35.08 -27.79 1.91
C LYS A 130 -33.95 -27.25 2.81
N PHE A 131 -33.12 -26.37 2.30
CA PHE A 131 -32.02 -25.77 3.05
C PHE A 131 -32.52 -24.94 4.24
N LEU A 132 -33.55 -24.11 4.04
CA LEU A 132 -34.14 -23.29 5.11
C LEU A 132 -34.83 -24.17 6.18
N LYS A 133 -35.43 -25.29 5.77
CA LYS A 133 -36.06 -26.25 6.70
C LYS A 133 -35.01 -26.95 7.57
N GLN A 134 -33.86 -27.26 7.02
CA GLN A 134 -32.75 -27.90 7.72
C GLN A 134 -32.04 -26.96 8.72
N GLN A 135 -32.06 -25.65 8.45
CA GLN A 135 -31.52 -24.64 9.40
C GLN A 135 -32.49 -24.38 10.57
N ARG A 136 -33.77 -24.55 10.38
CA ARG A 136 -34.77 -24.31 11.44
C ARG A 136 -34.83 -25.45 12.46
N ASP A 137 -34.41 -26.66 12.12
CA ASP A 137 -34.43 -27.85 12.97
C ASP A 137 -33.11 -28.07 13.73
N LYS A 138 -32.18 -27.10 13.67
CA LYS A 138 -30.99 -27.00 14.50
C LYS A 138 -31.15 -25.89 15.53
#